data_400db7cedec05c1bdf7ff8f73d77de8a
#
_entry.id   400db7cedec05c1bdf7ff8f73d77de8a
#
_cell.length_a   1.000
_cell.length_b   1.000
_cell.length_c   1.000
_cell.angle_alpha   90.00
_cell.angle_beta   90.00
_cell.angle_gamma   90.00
#
_symmetry.space_group_name_H-M   'P 1'
#
loop_
_entity.id
_entity.type
_entity.pdbx_description
1 polymer ?
#
loop_
_entity_poly.entity_id
_entity_poly.type
_entity_poly.pdbx_seq_one_letter_code
_entity_poly.pdbx_strand_id
1 'polypeptide(L)'
;MLSWLARVIKGIVIALGFILPGISGGVLAAILGIYERMIGFLAHPFKDFKENVLYFIPVAIGMLLGIGLFSYPIEYLLENYQVFVLWSFAGAIIGTVPSLLKESTRESDRDKIDLAWLWTTFIISGLGLYALNFVVGTLSASFLNFVLAGALLALGVLVPGLSPSNLLLILGLYAPMLTGFKTFDLLGTFFPIGIGAGATLIVFSKLMDYALNNYHSRVYHLIIGIVLSSTLLILIPNAGNAESIQYTGLSLVGYVIIAFFFALGIWLGIWMSQLEDKYK
;
A
#
# COMPACT_ATOMS: atom_id res chain seq x y z
N MET A 1 25.77 18.11 -5.31
CA MET A 1 25.14 18.13 -3.97
C MET A 1 23.63 18.35 -4.02
N LEU A 2 23.14 19.42 -4.69
CA LEU A 2 21.68 19.69 -4.80
C LEU A 2 20.87 18.51 -5.36
N SER A 3 21.35 17.85 -6.40
CA SER A 3 20.66 16.66 -6.99
C SER A 3 20.64 15.44 -6.07
N TRP A 4 21.63 15.30 -5.18
CA TRP A 4 21.69 14.22 -4.21
C TRP A 4 20.67 14.46 -3.07
N LEU A 5 20.65 15.66 -2.50
CA LEU A 5 19.71 16.07 -1.46
C LEU A 5 18.25 16.02 -1.96
N ALA A 6 18.01 16.47 -3.21
CA ALA A 6 16.69 16.38 -3.82
C ALA A 6 16.21 14.91 -3.91
N ARG A 7 17.11 13.95 -4.20
CA ARG A 7 16.77 12.52 -4.21
C ARG A 7 16.49 11.96 -2.82
N VAL A 8 17.18 12.43 -1.77
CA VAL A 8 16.83 12.09 -0.38
C VAL A 8 15.43 12.59 -0.05
N ILE A 9 15.10 13.86 -0.35
CA ILE A 9 13.77 14.42 -0.12
C ILE A 9 12.70 13.64 -0.88
N LYS A 10 12.94 13.29 -2.14
CA LYS A 10 12.04 12.42 -2.90
C LYS A 10 11.82 11.07 -2.21
N GLY A 11 12.87 10.45 -1.69
CA GLY A 11 12.78 9.23 -0.91
C GLY A 11 11.92 9.39 0.35
N ILE A 12 12.08 10.48 1.10
CA ILE A 12 11.25 10.79 2.28
C ILE A 12 9.77 10.87 1.90
N VAL A 13 9.44 11.53 0.79
CA VAL A 13 8.05 11.65 0.33
C VAL A 13 7.50 10.30 -0.14
N ILE A 14 8.30 9.49 -0.86
CA ILE A 14 7.89 8.15 -1.30
C ILE A 14 7.59 7.23 -0.10
N ALA A 15 8.31 7.40 1.02
CA ALA A 15 8.08 6.64 2.23
C ALA A 15 6.63 6.77 2.76
N LEU A 16 5.96 7.91 2.56
CA LEU A 16 4.55 8.08 2.91
C LEU A 16 3.66 7.05 2.21
N GLY A 17 3.96 6.71 0.96
CA GLY A 17 3.20 5.72 0.20
C GLY A 17 3.39 4.27 0.67
N PHE A 18 4.38 4.01 1.52
CA PHE A 18 4.56 2.70 2.16
C PHE A 18 3.91 2.63 3.53
N ILE A 19 3.78 3.77 4.20
CA ILE A 19 3.23 3.86 5.55
C ILE A 19 1.73 4.15 5.50
N LEU A 20 1.29 5.11 4.69
CA LEU A 20 -0.11 5.53 4.65
C LEU A 20 -0.95 4.58 3.78
N PRO A 21 -1.95 3.89 4.34
CA PRO A 21 -2.94 3.18 3.55
C PRO A 21 -3.68 4.15 2.60
N GLY A 22 -3.94 3.68 1.37
CA GLY A 22 -4.60 4.48 0.35
C GLY A 22 -3.69 5.38 -0.48
N ILE A 23 -2.41 5.48 -0.14
CA ILE A 23 -1.39 6.16 -0.94
C ILE A 23 -0.42 5.11 -1.48
N SER A 24 -0.29 5.01 -2.79
CA SER A 24 0.67 4.09 -3.40
C SER A 24 2.06 4.72 -3.47
N GLY A 25 3.07 4.03 -2.94
CA GLY A 25 4.46 4.44 -3.07
C GLY A 25 4.92 4.51 -4.53
N GLY A 26 4.37 3.65 -5.40
CA GLY A 26 4.61 3.69 -6.84
C GLY A 26 4.09 4.97 -7.49
N VAL A 27 2.90 5.43 -7.10
CA VAL A 27 2.33 6.71 -7.56
C VAL A 27 3.21 7.89 -7.15
N LEU A 28 3.65 7.93 -5.90
CA LEU A 28 4.57 8.98 -5.44
C LEU A 28 5.90 8.94 -6.18
N ALA A 29 6.44 7.75 -6.45
CA ALA A 29 7.65 7.61 -7.25
C ALA A 29 7.47 8.08 -8.69
N ALA A 30 6.29 7.87 -9.31
CA ALA A 30 5.95 8.35 -10.65
C ALA A 30 5.87 9.88 -10.69
N ILE A 31 5.11 10.49 -9.78
CA ILE A 31 4.99 11.96 -9.66
C ILE A 31 6.36 12.62 -9.47
N LEU A 32 7.25 11.98 -8.72
CA LEU A 32 8.60 12.48 -8.45
C LEU A 32 9.63 12.13 -9.54
N GLY A 33 9.21 11.47 -10.62
CA GLY A 33 10.07 11.11 -11.77
C GLY A 33 11.14 10.08 -11.43
N ILE A 34 10.84 9.14 -10.52
CA ILE A 34 11.75 8.05 -10.10
C ILE A 34 11.28 6.70 -10.63
N TYR A 35 9.98 6.55 -10.88
CA TYR A 35 9.34 5.27 -11.14
C TYR A 35 9.90 4.54 -12.38
N GLU A 36 9.99 5.21 -13.52
CA GLU A 36 10.48 4.58 -14.77
C GLU A 36 11.90 4.03 -14.61
N ARG A 37 12.79 4.84 -14.00
CA ARG A 37 14.17 4.40 -13.74
C ARG A 37 14.20 3.23 -12.74
N MET A 38 13.33 3.23 -11.75
CA MET A 38 13.21 2.17 -10.77
C MET A 38 12.75 0.86 -11.42
N ILE A 39 11.70 0.90 -12.23
CA ILE A 39 11.21 -0.28 -12.95
C ILE A 39 12.25 -0.78 -13.94
N GLY A 40 12.90 0.09 -14.69
CA GLY A 40 13.99 -0.28 -15.61
C GLY A 40 15.15 -0.96 -14.89
N PHE A 41 15.54 -0.48 -13.71
CA PHE A 41 16.59 -1.10 -12.89
C PHE A 41 16.15 -2.46 -12.32
N LEU A 42 14.91 -2.58 -11.85
CA LEU A 42 14.37 -3.85 -11.34
C LEU A 42 14.24 -4.91 -12.45
N ALA A 43 13.85 -4.51 -13.66
CA ALA A 43 13.72 -5.40 -14.80
C ALA A 43 15.09 -5.90 -15.32
N HIS A 44 16.11 -5.04 -15.27
CA HIS A 44 17.46 -5.33 -15.77
C HIS A 44 18.53 -4.91 -14.75
N PRO A 45 18.65 -5.59 -13.59
CA PRO A 45 19.45 -5.13 -12.46
C PRO A 45 20.95 -5.05 -12.76
N PHE A 46 21.44 -5.81 -13.74
CA PHE A 46 22.86 -5.80 -14.13
C PHE A 46 23.20 -4.74 -15.18
N LYS A 47 22.19 -4.14 -15.83
CA LYS A 47 22.38 -3.07 -16.79
C LYS A 47 22.63 -1.76 -16.03
N ASP A 48 23.75 -1.11 -16.34
CA ASP A 48 24.15 0.16 -15.71
C ASP A 48 24.11 0.09 -14.16
N PHE A 49 24.46 -1.08 -13.60
CA PHE A 49 24.32 -1.40 -12.18
C PHE A 49 24.91 -0.32 -11.27
N LYS A 50 26.18 0.06 -11.50
CA LYS A 50 26.88 1.05 -10.67
C LYS A 50 26.17 2.41 -10.68
N GLU A 51 25.76 2.86 -11.86
CA GLU A 51 25.07 4.14 -12.03
C GLU A 51 23.71 4.15 -11.31
N ASN A 52 22.93 3.07 -11.48
CA ASN A 52 21.63 2.93 -10.85
C ASN A 52 21.74 2.80 -9.32
N VAL A 53 22.68 2.03 -8.81
CA VAL A 53 22.92 1.93 -7.37
C VAL A 53 23.28 3.30 -6.79
N LEU A 54 24.22 4.04 -7.39
CA LEU A 54 24.60 5.38 -6.95
C LEU A 54 23.43 6.39 -7.05
N TYR A 55 22.53 6.17 -8.00
CA TYR A 55 21.31 7.00 -8.12
C TYR A 55 20.33 6.69 -7.00
N PHE A 56 20.10 5.41 -6.66
CA PHE A 56 19.08 5.01 -5.68
C PHE A 56 19.56 5.05 -4.23
N ILE A 57 20.86 5.07 -3.92
CA ILE A 57 21.36 5.23 -2.55
C ILE A 57 20.72 6.42 -1.82
N PRO A 58 20.72 7.67 -2.34
CA PRO A 58 20.08 8.78 -1.64
C PRO A 58 18.55 8.64 -1.53
N VAL A 59 17.90 8.00 -2.50
CA VAL A 59 16.46 7.70 -2.42
C VAL A 59 16.19 6.71 -1.30
N ALA A 60 16.97 5.63 -1.22
CA ALA A 60 16.85 4.62 -0.17
C ALA A 60 17.11 5.22 1.23
N ILE A 61 18.15 6.04 1.38
CA ILE A 61 18.40 6.78 2.62
C ILE A 61 17.19 7.65 2.98
N GLY A 62 16.66 8.38 2.00
CA GLY A 62 15.46 9.21 2.20
C GLY A 62 14.25 8.38 2.62
N MET A 63 14.03 7.21 2.00
CA MET A 63 12.95 6.31 2.38
C MET A 63 13.09 5.81 3.82
N LEU A 64 14.28 5.38 4.23
CA LEU A 64 14.53 4.95 5.61
C LEU A 64 14.28 6.08 6.62
N LEU A 65 14.75 7.30 6.32
CA LEU A 65 14.49 8.48 7.15
C LEU A 65 13.00 8.83 7.20
N GLY A 66 12.32 8.78 6.05
CA GLY A 66 10.89 9.05 5.97
C GLY A 66 10.05 8.01 6.72
N ILE A 67 10.38 6.73 6.58
CA ILE A 67 9.75 5.66 7.35
C ILE A 67 9.88 5.92 8.85
N GLY A 68 11.09 6.19 9.36
CA GLY A 68 11.31 6.49 10.77
C GLY A 68 10.58 7.76 11.22
N LEU A 69 10.60 8.82 10.40
CA LEU A 69 9.96 10.10 10.71
C LEU A 69 8.44 10.00 10.79
N PHE A 70 7.80 9.27 9.87
CA PHE A 70 6.34 9.20 9.79
C PHE A 70 5.73 8.07 10.60
N SER A 71 6.50 7.03 10.96
CA SER A 71 5.97 5.90 11.74
C SER A 71 5.42 6.32 13.09
N TYR A 72 6.13 7.19 13.83
CA TYR A 72 5.67 7.66 15.14
C TYR A 72 4.36 8.45 15.08
N PRO A 73 4.20 9.50 14.22
CA PRO A 73 2.93 10.20 14.10
C PRO A 73 1.75 9.29 13.71
N ILE A 74 1.98 8.35 12.79
CA ILE A 74 0.92 7.44 12.33
C ILE A 74 0.54 6.44 13.42
N GLU A 75 1.51 5.86 14.12
CA GLU A 75 1.26 4.99 15.28
C GLU A 75 0.43 5.74 16.35
N TYR A 76 0.86 6.95 16.73
CA TYR A 76 0.14 7.79 17.69
C TYR A 76 -1.30 8.08 17.27
N LEU A 77 -1.51 8.40 15.97
CA LEU A 77 -2.83 8.66 15.44
C LEU A 77 -3.72 7.41 15.44
N LEU A 78 -3.16 6.24 15.14
CA LEU A 78 -3.90 4.98 15.20
C LEU A 78 -4.23 4.56 16.64
N GLU A 79 -3.35 4.81 17.60
CA GLU A 79 -3.61 4.49 19.01
C GLU A 79 -4.68 5.40 19.62
N ASN A 80 -4.71 6.68 19.26
CA ASN A 80 -5.57 7.67 19.92
C ASN A 80 -6.81 8.07 19.11
N TYR A 81 -6.76 7.92 17.77
CA TYR A 81 -7.79 8.42 16.84
C TYR A 81 -8.14 7.38 15.77
N GLN A 82 -8.04 6.10 16.09
CA GLN A 82 -8.13 4.96 15.16
C GLN A 82 -9.30 5.09 14.16
N VAL A 83 -10.51 5.34 14.66
CA VAL A 83 -11.72 5.38 13.84
C VAL A 83 -11.61 6.44 12.74
N PHE A 84 -11.18 7.65 13.09
CA PHE A 84 -11.08 8.76 12.14
C PHE A 84 -9.97 8.50 11.12
N VAL A 85 -8.85 7.91 11.55
CA VAL A 85 -7.72 7.57 10.69
C VAL A 85 -8.10 6.48 9.70
N LEU A 86 -8.71 5.37 10.16
CA LEU A 86 -9.11 4.27 9.30
C LEU A 86 -10.19 4.69 8.28
N TRP A 87 -11.13 5.55 8.67
CA TRP A 87 -12.10 6.11 7.72
C TRP A 87 -11.45 7.06 6.72
N SER A 88 -10.45 7.86 7.13
CA SER A 88 -9.65 8.66 6.18
C SER A 88 -8.92 7.77 5.17
N PHE A 89 -8.32 6.67 5.62
CA PHE A 89 -7.62 5.73 4.77
C PHE A 89 -8.59 5.05 3.79
N ALA A 90 -9.73 4.57 4.30
CA ALA A 90 -10.77 3.99 3.45
C ALA A 90 -11.25 5.00 2.39
N GLY A 91 -11.46 6.24 2.78
CA GLY A 91 -11.79 7.33 1.85
C GLY A 91 -10.72 7.51 0.78
N ALA A 92 -9.44 7.58 1.17
CA ALA A 92 -8.34 7.76 0.22
C ALA A 92 -8.28 6.61 -0.80
N ILE A 93 -8.45 5.37 -0.34
CA ILE A 93 -8.47 4.20 -1.23
C ILE A 93 -9.68 4.24 -2.17
N ILE A 94 -10.88 4.54 -1.67
CA ILE A 94 -12.07 4.68 -2.51
C ILE A 94 -11.88 5.80 -3.53
N GLY A 95 -11.22 6.90 -3.17
CA GLY A 95 -10.87 8.00 -4.07
C GLY A 95 -9.95 7.60 -5.23
N THR A 96 -9.14 6.53 -5.09
CA THR A 96 -8.28 6.03 -6.17
C THR A 96 -9.01 5.08 -7.14
N VAL A 97 -10.15 4.49 -6.75
CA VAL A 97 -10.88 3.50 -7.57
C VAL A 97 -11.26 4.01 -8.97
N PRO A 98 -11.74 5.26 -9.15
CA PRO A 98 -12.03 5.78 -10.49
C PRO A 98 -10.83 5.76 -11.43
N SER A 99 -9.62 6.05 -10.93
CA SER A 99 -8.39 6.00 -11.73
C SER A 99 -8.03 4.56 -12.09
N LEU A 100 -8.16 3.62 -11.17
CA LEU A 100 -7.94 2.20 -11.46
C LEU A 100 -8.92 1.66 -12.49
N LEU A 101 -10.19 2.09 -12.43
CA LEU A 101 -11.21 1.73 -13.42
C LEU A 101 -10.91 2.34 -14.80
N LYS A 102 -10.40 3.57 -14.84
CA LYS A 102 -9.95 4.23 -16.08
C LYS A 102 -8.73 3.49 -16.67
N GLU A 103 -7.76 3.17 -15.85
CA GLU A 103 -6.57 2.44 -16.28
C GLU A 103 -6.92 1.03 -16.78
N SER A 104 -7.90 0.34 -16.16
CA SER A 104 -8.34 -0.99 -16.61
C SER A 104 -8.89 -1.01 -18.04
N THR A 105 -9.42 0.12 -18.52
CA THR A 105 -10.00 0.26 -19.87
C THR A 105 -9.06 0.93 -20.86
N ARG A 106 -7.79 1.13 -20.52
CA ARG A 106 -6.82 1.82 -21.36
C ARG A 106 -6.50 1.06 -22.67
N GLU A 107 -6.45 -0.26 -22.59
CA GLU A 107 -6.07 -1.12 -23.74
C GLU A 107 -7.25 -1.79 -24.41
N SER A 108 -8.39 -1.94 -23.72
CA SER A 108 -9.61 -2.55 -24.22
C SER A 108 -10.83 -2.06 -23.46
N ASP A 109 -11.98 -2.06 -24.13
CA ASP A 109 -13.25 -1.79 -23.46
C ASP A 109 -13.59 -2.89 -22.44
N ARG A 110 -14.24 -2.46 -21.35
CA ARG A 110 -14.68 -3.36 -20.28
C ARG A 110 -15.73 -4.33 -20.79
N ASP A 111 -15.55 -5.61 -20.49
CA ASP A 111 -16.50 -6.66 -20.79
C ASP A 111 -17.19 -7.24 -19.53
N LYS A 112 -18.12 -8.19 -19.74
CA LYS A 112 -18.82 -8.85 -18.63
C LYS A 112 -17.89 -9.77 -17.83
N ILE A 113 -16.83 -10.27 -18.45
CA ILE A 113 -15.84 -11.15 -17.79
C ILE A 113 -15.00 -10.31 -16.83
N ASP A 114 -14.64 -9.10 -17.20
CA ASP A 114 -13.92 -8.14 -16.33
C ASP A 114 -14.72 -7.85 -15.04
N LEU A 115 -16.01 -7.56 -15.19
CA LEU A 115 -16.89 -7.36 -14.02
C LEU A 115 -17.04 -8.63 -13.19
N ALA A 116 -17.08 -9.81 -13.82
CA ALA A 116 -17.10 -11.07 -13.10
C ALA A 116 -15.79 -11.27 -12.31
N TRP A 117 -14.63 -10.94 -12.85
CA TRP A 117 -13.35 -10.95 -12.12
C TRP A 117 -13.39 -10.03 -10.91
N LEU A 118 -13.87 -8.79 -11.06
CA LEU A 118 -13.98 -7.84 -9.96
C LEU A 118 -14.84 -8.40 -8.82
N TRP A 119 -16.08 -8.83 -9.12
CA TRP A 119 -16.99 -9.29 -8.08
C TRP A 119 -16.57 -10.62 -7.46
N THR A 120 -16.04 -11.53 -8.27
CA THR A 120 -15.52 -12.82 -7.78
C THR A 120 -14.35 -12.61 -6.85
N THR A 121 -13.39 -11.76 -7.22
CA THR A 121 -12.25 -11.46 -6.35
C THR A 121 -12.66 -10.64 -5.12
N PHE A 122 -13.62 -9.72 -5.24
CA PHE A 122 -14.19 -9.03 -4.08
C PHE A 122 -14.76 -10.01 -3.05
N ILE A 123 -15.57 -10.96 -3.51
CA ILE A 123 -16.21 -11.96 -2.63
C ILE A 123 -15.16 -12.93 -2.08
N ILE A 124 -14.32 -13.52 -2.92
CA ILE A 124 -13.34 -14.53 -2.51
C ILE A 124 -12.30 -13.91 -1.57
N SER A 125 -11.73 -12.73 -1.90
CA SER A 125 -10.76 -12.09 -1.03
C SER A 125 -11.41 -11.56 0.26
N GLY A 126 -12.63 -11.02 0.19
CA GLY A 126 -13.36 -10.59 1.38
C GLY A 126 -13.66 -11.75 2.33
N LEU A 127 -14.22 -12.83 1.84
CA LEU A 127 -14.48 -14.03 2.64
C LEU A 127 -13.18 -14.69 3.11
N GLY A 128 -12.17 -14.77 2.24
CA GLY A 128 -10.87 -15.36 2.58
C GLY A 128 -10.14 -14.58 3.66
N LEU A 129 -10.06 -13.25 3.54
CA LEU A 129 -9.45 -12.39 4.56
C LEU A 129 -10.24 -12.39 5.86
N TYR A 130 -11.58 -12.39 5.79
CA TYR A 130 -12.44 -12.49 6.98
C TYR A 130 -12.24 -13.83 7.69
N ALA A 131 -12.26 -14.94 6.94
CA ALA A 131 -12.00 -16.28 7.49
C ALA A 131 -10.58 -16.40 8.05
N LEU A 132 -9.59 -15.84 7.38
CA LEU A 132 -8.19 -15.81 7.86
C LEU A 132 -8.10 -15.14 9.24
N ASN A 133 -8.75 -14.00 9.41
CA ASN A 133 -8.83 -13.31 10.70
C ASN A 133 -9.46 -14.16 11.79
N PHE A 134 -10.48 -14.96 11.45
CA PHE A 134 -11.19 -15.82 12.40
C PHE A 134 -10.39 -17.06 12.79
N VAL A 135 -9.66 -17.63 11.83
CA VAL A 135 -8.90 -18.89 12.00
C VAL A 135 -7.50 -18.63 12.54
N VAL A 136 -6.83 -17.60 12.05
CA VAL A 136 -5.43 -17.30 12.37
C VAL A 136 -5.32 -16.27 13.49
N GLY A 137 -6.35 -15.42 13.64
CA GLY A 137 -6.29 -14.24 14.52
C GLY A 137 -5.27 -13.21 14.01
N THR A 138 -4.68 -12.46 14.94
CA THR A 138 -3.57 -11.56 14.61
C THR A 138 -2.26 -12.34 14.57
N LEU A 139 -1.47 -12.09 13.53
CA LEU A 139 -0.12 -12.62 13.43
C LEU A 139 0.80 -11.91 14.43
N SER A 140 1.55 -12.69 15.19
CA SER A 140 2.57 -12.15 16.11
C SER A 140 3.71 -11.49 15.33
N ALA A 141 4.33 -10.47 15.92
CA ALA A 141 5.57 -9.89 15.41
C ALA A 141 6.69 -10.93 15.45
N SER A 142 6.94 -11.59 14.34
CA SER A 142 7.98 -12.61 14.20
C SER A 142 8.75 -12.41 12.90
N PHE A 143 9.93 -13.01 12.82
CA PHE A 143 10.78 -12.93 11.62
C PHE A 143 10.02 -13.34 10.36
N LEU A 144 9.33 -14.50 10.37
CA LEU A 144 8.58 -15.01 9.22
C LEU A 144 7.39 -14.12 8.85
N ASN A 145 6.70 -13.59 9.84
CA ASN A 145 5.57 -12.70 9.60
C ASN A 145 6.01 -11.33 9.07
N PHE A 146 7.20 -10.85 9.44
CA PHE A 146 7.78 -9.67 8.81
C PHE A 146 8.34 -9.95 7.40
N VAL A 147 8.79 -11.17 7.10
CA VAL A 147 9.06 -11.58 5.71
C VAL A 147 7.77 -11.54 4.89
N LEU A 148 6.66 -12.04 5.41
CA LEU A 148 5.34 -11.92 4.77
C LEU A 148 4.94 -10.45 4.58
N ALA A 149 5.13 -9.60 5.61
CA ALA A 149 4.86 -8.17 5.52
C ALA A 149 5.66 -7.52 4.38
N GLY A 150 6.94 -7.85 4.26
CA GLY A 150 7.79 -7.39 3.16
C GLY A 150 7.32 -7.85 1.79
N ALA A 151 6.86 -9.09 1.69
CA ALA A 151 6.26 -9.61 0.46
C ALA A 151 5.00 -8.81 0.06
N LEU A 152 4.10 -8.54 1.00
CA LEU A 152 2.90 -7.73 0.77
C LEU A 152 3.24 -6.28 0.38
N LEU A 153 4.22 -5.67 1.04
CA LEU A 153 4.68 -4.31 0.69
C LEU A 153 5.21 -4.27 -0.75
N ALA A 154 5.97 -5.27 -1.17
CA ALA A 154 6.49 -5.37 -2.53
C ALA A 154 5.38 -5.56 -3.58
N LEU A 155 4.31 -6.28 -3.26
CA LEU A 155 3.14 -6.36 -4.14
C LEU A 155 2.52 -4.99 -4.37
N GLY A 156 2.49 -4.11 -3.37
CA GLY A 156 2.01 -2.73 -3.53
C GLY A 156 2.91 -1.86 -4.43
N VAL A 157 4.17 -2.26 -4.64
CA VAL A 157 5.06 -1.62 -5.62
C VAL A 157 4.80 -2.14 -7.03
N LEU A 158 4.62 -3.47 -7.15
CA LEU A 158 4.43 -4.14 -8.44
C LEU A 158 3.03 -3.93 -9.01
N VAL A 159 2.04 -3.80 -8.14
CA VAL A 159 0.62 -3.72 -8.49
C VAL A 159 0.13 -2.29 -8.27
N PRO A 160 -0.08 -1.51 -9.34
CA PRO A 160 -0.56 -0.14 -9.21
C PRO A 160 -1.90 -0.08 -8.46
N GLY A 161 -2.00 0.84 -7.49
CA GLY A 161 -3.22 1.04 -6.70
C GLY A 161 -3.47 0.02 -5.60
N LEU A 162 -2.69 -1.06 -5.48
CA LEU A 162 -2.77 -1.95 -4.33
C LEU A 162 -2.13 -1.26 -3.12
N SER A 163 -2.91 -1.10 -2.05
CA SER A 163 -2.39 -0.63 -0.76
C SER A 163 -2.14 -1.83 0.17
N PRO A 164 -0.89 -2.28 0.31
CA PRO A 164 -0.58 -3.44 1.14
C PRO A 164 -0.81 -3.18 2.63
N SER A 165 -0.80 -1.92 3.06
CA SER A 165 -1.04 -1.55 4.45
C SER A 165 -2.41 -2.02 4.97
N ASN A 166 -3.43 -2.10 4.10
CA ASN A 166 -4.73 -2.68 4.47
C ASN A 166 -4.61 -4.15 4.86
N LEU A 167 -3.84 -4.93 4.08
CA LEU A 167 -3.62 -6.35 4.38
C LEU A 167 -2.83 -6.51 5.68
N LEU A 168 -1.85 -5.65 5.92
CA LEU A 168 -1.08 -5.64 7.16
C LEU A 168 -1.95 -5.29 8.38
N LEU A 169 -2.89 -4.33 8.25
CA LEU A 169 -3.87 -4.00 9.27
C LEU A 169 -4.77 -5.20 9.60
N ILE A 170 -5.29 -5.88 8.57
CA ILE A 170 -6.13 -7.07 8.73
C ILE A 170 -5.36 -8.19 9.43
N LEU A 171 -4.09 -8.37 9.10
CA LEU A 171 -3.23 -9.40 9.69
C LEU A 171 -2.67 -9.03 11.08
N GLY A 172 -2.90 -7.80 11.56
CA GLY A 172 -2.36 -7.31 12.84
C GLY A 172 -0.84 -7.06 12.81
N LEU A 173 -0.25 -6.90 11.63
CA LEU A 173 1.19 -6.68 11.47
C LEU A 173 1.54 -5.20 11.27
N TYR A 174 0.55 -4.33 11.08
CA TYR A 174 0.79 -2.94 10.73
C TYR A 174 1.39 -2.14 11.90
N ALA A 175 0.78 -2.18 13.09
CA ALA A 175 1.31 -1.49 14.26
C ALA A 175 2.66 -2.04 14.73
N PRO A 176 2.89 -3.37 14.82
CA PRO A 176 4.23 -3.91 15.10
C PRO A 176 5.29 -3.47 14.09
N MET A 177 4.95 -3.39 12.80
CA MET A 177 5.85 -2.89 11.76
C MET A 177 6.20 -1.42 12.00
N LEU A 178 5.21 -0.55 12.26
CA LEU A 178 5.45 0.86 12.57
C LEU A 178 6.35 1.04 13.80
N THR A 179 6.12 0.24 14.85
CA THR A 179 6.97 0.25 16.05
C THR A 179 8.41 -0.12 15.71
N GLY A 180 8.63 -1.16 14.92
CA GLY A 180 9.95 -1.56 14.46
C GLY A 180 10.62 -0.49 13.57
N PHE A 181 9.86 0.20 12.75
CA PHE A 181 10.36 1.31 11.95
C PHE A 181 10.74 2.52 12.82
N LYS A 182 9.90 2.88 13.77
CA LYS A 182 10.14 3.96 14.74
C LYS A 182 11.40 3.73 15.56
N THR A 183 11.64 2.51 16.00
CA THR A 183 12.80 2.12 16.81
C THR A 183 14.05 1.81 15.98
N PHE A 184 13.97 1.88 14.64
CA PHE A 184 15.04 1.46 13.73
C PHE A 184 15.55 0.04 14.00
N ASP A 185 14.62 -0.89 14.31
CA ASP A 185 14.96 -2.29 14.51
C ASP A 185 15.41 -2.96 13.21
N LEU A 186 16.70 -2.84 12.93
CA LEU A 186 17.29 -3.29 11.67
C LEU A 186 17.19 -4.80 11.48
N LEU A 187 17.40 -5.58 12.53
CA LEU A 187 17.46 -7.05 12.42
C LEU A 187 16.11 -7.71 12.62
N GLY A 188 15.29 -7.19 13.54
CA GLY A 188 13.97 -7.77 13.82
C GLY A 188 12.89 -7.35 12.83
N THR A 189 13.00 -6.15 12.25
CA THR A 189 11.94 -5.60 11.38
C THR A 189 12.43 -5.33 9.96
N PHE A 190 13.43 -4.47 9.76
CA PHE A 190 13.85 -4.06 8.41
C PHE A 190 14.44 -5.21 7.59
N PHE A 191 15.27 -6.05 8.20
CA PHE A 191 15.93 -7.16 7.50
C PHE A 191 14.94 -8.22 7.01
N PRO A 192 14.01 -8.78 7.84
CA PRO A 192 13.03 -9.73 7.33
C PRO A 192 12.07 -9.10 6.31
N ILE A 193 11.65 -7.86 6.49
CA ILE A 193 10.86 -7.12 5.48
C ILE A 193 11.64 -7.00 4.18
N GLY A 194 12.93 -6.66 4.23
CA GLY A 194 13.80 -6.58 3.06
C GLY A 194 13.94 -7.91 2.31
N ILE A 195 14.05 -9.03 3.03
CA ILE A 195 14.07 -10.37 2.42
C ILE A 195 12.76 -10.65 1.70
N GLY A 196 11.62 -10.45 2.36
CA GLY A 196 10.31 -10.69 1.77
C GLY A 196 10.05 -9.82 0.56
N ALA A 197 10.36 -8.53 0.65
CA ALA A 197 10.23 -7.59 -0.45
C ALA A 197 11.14 -7.97 -1.63
N GLY A 198 12.41 -8.25 -1.39
CA GLY A 198 13.37 -8.64 -2.43
C GLY A 198 12.97 -9.92 -3.14
N ALA A 199 12.59 -10.97 -2.40
CA ALA A 199 12.13 -12.22 -2.97
C ALA A 199 10.88 -12.03 -3.84
N THR A 200 9.90 -11.24 -3.36
CA THR A 200 8.67 -10.96 -4.11
C THR A 200 8.95 -10.16 -5.37
N LEU A 201 9.78 -9.12 -5.30
CA LEU A 201 10.16 -8.35 -6.48
C LEU A 201 10.81 -9.23 -7.55
N ILE A 202 11.70 -10.15 -7.16
CA ILE A 202 12.38 -11.04 -8.11
C ILE A 202 11.41 -12.05 -8.75
N VAL A 203 10.54 -12.67 -7.94
CA VAL A 203 9.67 -13.75 -8.41
C VAL A 203 8.45 -13.20 -9.15
N PHE A 204 7.79 -12.17 -8.58
CA PHE A 204 6.51 -11.67 -9.10
C PHE A 204 6.63 -10.58 -10.17
N SER A 205 7.78 -9.91 -10.32
CA SER A 205 7.92 -8.88 -11.36
C SER A 205 7.65 -9.43 -12.78
N LYS A 206 8.23 -10.58 -13.11
CA LYS A 206 8.02 -11.23 -14.41
C LYS A 206 6.60 -11.73 -14.59
N LEU A 207 6.01 -12.29 -13.53
CA LEU A 207 4.62 -12.77 -13.56
C LEU A 207 3.66 -11.59 -13.75
N MET A 208 3.88 -10.49 -13.04
CA MET A 208 3.04 -9.30 -13.14
C MET A 208 3.18 -8.64 -14.50
N ASP A 209 4.39 -8.52 -15.03
CA ASP A 209 4.65 -8.02 -16.38
C ASP A 209 3.88 -8.86 -17.43
N TYR A 210 4.01 -10.18 -17.37
CA TYR A 210 3.26 -11.09 -18.25
C TYR A 210 1.74 -10.92 -18.10
N ALA A 211 1.25 -10.84 -16.87
CA ALA A 211 -0.18 -10.73 -16.60
C ALA A 211 -0.76 -9.40 -17.10
N LEU A 212 -0.04 -8.29 -16.87
CA LEU A 212 -0.45 -6.96 -17.34
C LEU A 212 -0.40 -6.87 -18.88
N ASN A 213 0.63 -7.41 -19.52
CA ASN A 213 0.74 -7.35 -20.98
C ASN A 213 -0.29 -8.23 -21.71
N ASN A 214 -0.79 -9.31 -21.11
CA ASN A 214 -1.71 -10.24 -21.77
C ASN A 214 -3.16 -10.14 -21.27
N TYR A 215 -3.38 -9.64 -20.05
CA TYR A 215 -4.69 -9.64 -19.38
C TYR A 215 -4.94 -8.32 -18.63
N HIS A 216 -4.52 -7.19 -19.17
CA HIS A 216 -4.51 -5.87 -18.54
C HIS A 216 -5.82 -5.55 -17.80
N SER A 217 -6.96 -5.53 -18.52
CA SER A 217 -8.26 -5.21 -17.94
C SER A 217 -8.64 -6.15 -16.79
N ARG A 218 -8.46 -7.48 -16.98
CA ARG A 218 -8.81 -8.48 -15.96
C ARG A 218 -7.96 -8.35 -14.70
N VAL A 219 -6.65 -8.07 -14.85
CA VAL A 219 -5.73 -7.86 -13.73
C VAL A 219 -6.16 -6.65 -12.91
N TYR A 220 -6.50 -5.54 -13.57
CA TYR A 220 -6.99 -4.36 -12.86
C TYR A 220 -8.33 -4.60 -12.15
N HIS A 221 -9.28 -5.32 -12.78
CA HIS A 221 -10.54 -5.65 -12.14
C HIS A 221 -10.37 -6.61 -10.94
N LEU A 222 -9.43 -7.56 -11.04
CA LEU A 222 -9.01 -8.40 -9.90
C LEU A 222 -8.45 -7.55 -8.75
N ILE A 223 -7.54 -6.62 -9.06
CA ILE A 223 -6.95 -5.71 -8.07
C ILE A 223 -8.04 -4.86 -7.40
N ILE A 224 -8.94 -4.26 -8.18
CA ILE A 224 -10.03 -3.45 -7.64
C ILE A 224 -10.91 -4.27 -6.69
N GLY A 225 -11.21 -5.53 -7.03
CA GLY A 225 -11.95 -6.44 -6.16
C GLY A 225 -11.26 -6.65 -4.81
N ILE A 226 -9.96 -6.94 -4.80
CA ILE A 226 -9.16 -7.10 -3.57
C ILE A 226 -9.12 -5.79 -2.77
N VAL A 227 -8.89 -4.67 -3.43
CA VAL A 227 -8.80 -3.34 -2.80
C VAL A 227 -10.11 -2.97 -2.13
N LEU A 228 -11.24 -3.14 -2.80
CA LEU A 228 -12.55 -2.84 -2.23
C LEU A 228 -12.88 -3.74 -1.04
N SER A 229 -12.62 -5.06 -1.16
CA SER A 229 -12.90 -6.00 -0.07
C SER A 229 -12.03 -5.75 1.17
N SER A 230 -10.73 -5.53 0.98
CA SER A 230 -9.82 -5.22 2.10
C SER A 230 -10.16 -3.88 2.75
N THR A 231 -10.54 -2.86 1.97
CA THR A 231 -10.99 -1.57 2.50
C THR A 231 -12.27 -1.71 3.33
N LEU A 232 -13.21 -2.52 2.89
CA LEU A 232 -14.41 -2.80 3.67
C LEU A 232 -14.06 -3.50 5.00
N LEU A 233 -13.16 -4.48 4.96
CA LEU A 233 -12.79 -5.26 6.13
C LEU A 233 -12.09 -4.46 7.24
N ILE A 234 -11.28 -3.46 6.91
CA ILE A 234 -10.65 -2.61 7.94
C ILE A 234 -11.67 -1.74 8.69
N LEU A 235 -12.86 -1.56 8.14
CA LEU A 235 -13.96 -0.81 8.77
C LEU A 235 -14.93 -1.70 9.56
N ILE A 236 -14.76 -3.02 9.51
CA ILE A 236 -15.60 -3.98 10.24
C ILE A 236 -14.91 -4.34 11.55
N PRO A 237 -15.56 -4.14 12.73
CA PRO A 237 -15.00 -4.56 14.00
C PRO A 237 -14.73 -6.07 14.05
N ASN A 238 -13.57 -6.46 14.55
CA ASN A 238 -13.20 -7.84 14.76
C ASN A 238 -12.61 -8.03 16.16
N ALA A 239 -13.33 -8.73 17.03
CA ALA A 239 -12.92 -8.94 18.42
C ALA A 239 -11.61 -9.76 18.57
N GLY A 240 -11.21 -10.51 17.56
CA GLY A 240 -9.96 -11.28 17.53
C GLY A 240 -8.72 -10.48 17.14
N ASN A 241 -8.88 -9.22 16.72
CA ASN A 241 -7.79 -8.38 16.23
C ASN A 241 -7.68 -7.10 17.07
N ALA A 242 -6.57 -6.94 17.80
CA ALA A 242 -6.32 -5.76 18.63
C ALA A 242 -6.20 -4.46 17.81
N GLU A 243 -5.81 -4.55 16.52
CA GLU A 243 -5.75 -3.41 15.60
C GLU A 243 -7.10 -3.13 14.90
N SER A 244 -8.14 -3.92 15.20
CA SER A 244 -9.47 -3.75 14.63
C SER A 244 -10.13 -2.47 15.11
N ILE A 245 -10.85 -1.82 14.21
CA ILE A 245 -11.62 -0.61 14.50
C ILE A 245 -12.65 -0.86 15.61
N GLN A 246 -12.81 0.10 16.51
CA GLN A 246 -13.80 0.06 17.58
C GLN A 246 -14.65 1.32 17.59
N TYR A 247 -15.97 1.16 17.52
CA TYR A 247 -16.93 2.26 17.49
C TYR A 247 -17.54 2.58 18.87
N THR A 248 -17.05 1.95 19.92
CA THR A 248 -17.58 2.13 21.29
C THR A 248 -17.37 3.55 21.79
N GLY A 249 -18.43 4.17 22.33
CA GLY A 249 -18.36 5.52 22.90
C GLY A 249 -18.44 6.67 21.91
N LEU A 250 -18.71 6.40 20.62
CA LEU A 250 -18.90 7.46 19.62
C LEU A 250 -20.19 8.23 19.86
N SER A 251 -20.08 9.56 19.95
CA SER A 251 -21.21 10.49 19.97
C SER A 251 -21.72 10.77 18.55
N LEU A 252 -22.88 11.42 18.41
CA LEU A 252 -23.38 11.89 17.12
C LEU A 252 -22.37 12.78 16.40
N VAL A 253 -21.68 13.64 17.15
CA VAL A 253 -20.58 14.48 16.62
C VAL A 253 -19.44 13.62 16.07
N GLY A 254 -19.13 12.50 16.73
CA GLY A 254 -18.11 11.54 16.24
C GLY A 254 -18.45 11.00 14.85
N TYR A 255 -19.71 10.67 14.58
CA TYR A 255 -20.12 10.21 13.23
C TYR A 255 -20.03 11.31 12.18
N VAL A 256 -20.30 12.57 12.53
CA VAL A 256 -20.09 13.71 11.63
C VAL A 256 -18.60 13.88 11.31
N ILE A 257 -17.74 13.74 12.31
CA ILE A 257 -16.28 13.80 12.13
C ILE A 257 -15.80 12.65 11.24
N ILE A 258 -16.32 11.43 11.41
CA ILE A 258 -16.02 10.29 10.52
C ILE A 258 -16.38 10.64 9.07
N ALA A 259 -17.59 11.15 8.83
CA ALA A 259 -18.01 11.52 7.47
C ALA A 259 -17.11 12.60 6.86
N PHE A 260 -16.67 13.57 7.66
CA PHE A 260 -15.71 14.59 7.23
C PHE A 260 -14.36 13.98 6.83
N PHE A 261 -13.77 13.14 7.68
CA PHE A 261 -12.48 12.52 7.39
C PHE A 261 -12.55 11.55 6.23
N PHE A 262 -13.65 10.82 6.07
CA PHE A 262 -13.89 9.97 4.91
C PHE A 262 -13.94 10.79 3.61
N ALA A 263 -14.71 11.89 3.60
CA ALA A 263 -14.79 12.79 2.44
C ALA A 263 -13.43 13.44 2.12
N LEU A 264 -12.68 13.86 3.15
CA LEU A 264 -11.32 14.38 3.00
C LEU A 264 -10.39 13.32 2.41
N GLY A 265 -10.49 12.08 2.86
CA GLY A 265 -9.77 10.95 2.29
C GLY A 265 -10.09 10.76 0.81
N ILE A 266 -11.38 10.70 0.43
CA ILE A 266 -11.80 10.59 -0.98
C ILE A 266 -11.18 11.72 -1.82
N TRP A 267 -11.26 12.94 -1.34
CA TRP A 267 -10.67 14.09 -2.04
C TRP A 267 -9.16 13.93 -2.23
N LEU A 268 -8.43 13.49 -1.19
CA LEU A 268 -6.99 13.22 -1.28
C LEU A 268 -6.67 12.11 -2.29
N GLY A 269 -7.44 11.01 -2.27
CA GLY A 269 -7.27 9.90 -3.22
C GLY A 269 -7.49 10.33 -4.67
N ILE A 270 -8.55 11.09 -4.94
CA ILE A 270 -8.81 11.65 -6.27
C ILE A 270 -7.69 12.60 -6.70
N TRP A 271 -7.28 13.50 -5.80
CA TRP A 271 -6.20 14.46 -6.08
C TRP A 271 -4.88 13.76 -6.42
N MET A 272 -4.50 12.72 -5.65
CA MET A 272 -3.32 11.90 -5.91
C MET A 272 -3.39 11.20 -7.27
N SER A 273 -4.55 10.62 -7.59
CA SER A 273 -4.77 9.96 -8.88
C SER A 273 -4.68 10.93 -10.06
N GLN A 274 -5.18 12.15 -9.91
CA GLN A 274 -5.05 13.18 -10.95
C GLN A 274 -3.60 13.62 -11.15
N LEU A 275 -2.81 13.67 -10.07
CA LEU A 275 -1.37 13.93 -10.16
C LEU A 275 -0.66 12.80 -10.91
N GLU A 276 -0.99 11.54 -10.63
CA GLU A 276 -0.44 10.40 -11.35
C GLU A 276 -0.72 10.49 -12.86
N ASP A 277 -1.98 10.74 -13.25
CA ASP A 277 -2.39 10.89 -14.65
C ASP A 277 -1.63 12.03 -15.38
N LYS A 278 -1.20 13.06 -14.65
CA LYS A 278 -0.47 14.20 -15.21
C LYS A 278 1.02 13.88 -15.45
N TYR A 279 1.59 12.94 -14.72
CA TYR A 279 3.02 12.62 -14.77
C TYR A 279 3.33 11.24 -15.39
N LYS A 280 2.31 10.50 -15.84
CA LYS A 280 2.39 9.37 -16.79
C LYS A 280 2.44 9.90 -18.24
#